data_d2b8efb1bb5c43cbbe75a9a0d23248b8
#
_entry.id   d2b8efb1bb5c43cbbe75a9a0d23248b8
#
_cell.length_a   1.000
_cell.length_b   1.000
_cell.length_c   1.000
_cell.angle_alpha   90.00
_cell.angle_beta   90.00
_cell.angle_gamma   90.00
#
_symmetry.space_group_name_H-M   'P 1'
#
loop_
_entity.id
_entity.type
_entity.pdbx_description
1 polymer ?
#
loop_
_entity_poly.entity_id
_entity_poly.type
_entity_poly.pdbx_seq_one_letter_code
_entity_poly.pdbx_strand_id
1 'polypeptide(L)'
;LRLKLWPWRNLAVPAVPGCLSLHVHDMTTARLNYFNSLSFKAKLDQLGRCRFMEESEFANGIKHIEGKNCVIVGVGSQGLNQGLNMRDSGCKVSYALRKWAIEQKDQDFLTATTNSFSVGSYEELIPTADLVLNLTPDKYHSAVVSEVMPLMKKGAALSYSHGFNIVEEGMRIREDITV
;
A
#
# COMPACT_ATOMS: atom_id res chain seq x y z
N LEU A 1 2.65 13.91 26.23
CA LEU A 1 3.02 14.76 25.08
C LEU A 1 1.72 15.25 24.43
N ARG A 2 1.44 16.57 24.54
CA ARG A 2 0.26 17.22 23.95
C ARG A 2 0.51 17.42 22.46
N LEU A 3 -0.27 16.75 21.61
CA LEU A 3 -0.37 17.03 20.18
C LEU A 3 -0.97 18.43 19.99
N LYS A 4 -0.20 19.33 19.38
CA LYS A 4 -0.70 20.64 18.94
C LYS A 4 -1.47 20.43 17.64
N LEU A 5 -2.78 20.55 17.70
CA LEU A 5 -3.64 20.69 16.53
C LEU A 5 -3.34 22.02 15.85
N TRP A 6 -2.95 21.98 14.58
CA TRP A 6 -2.75 23.14 13.72
C TRP A 6 -4.09 23.63 13.20
N PRO A 7 -4.50 24.89 13.43
CA PRO A 7 -5.77 25.40 12.93
C PRO A 7 -5.63 25.79 11.45
N TRP A 8 -6.40 25.13 10.59
CA TRP A 8 -6.62 25.59 9.23
C TRP A 8 -7.44 26.89 9.27
N ARG A 9 -6.79 28.04 9.17
CA ARG A 9 -7.47 29.31 8.96
C ARG A 9 -7.72 29.52 7.47
N ASN A 10 -8.96 29.82 7.15
CA ASN A 10 -9.50 30.23 5.87
C ASN A 10 -8.58 31.23 5.16
N LEU A 11 -8.00 30.83 4.03
CA LEU A 11 -7.46 31.75 3.05
C LEU A 11 -8.56 31.97 2.01
N ALA A 12 -9.20 33.14 2.08
CA ALA A 12 -10.11 33.63 1.04
C ALA A 12 -9.29 33.89 -0.22
N VAL A 13 -9.63 33.18 -1.30
CA VAL A 13 -9.09 33.44 -2.65
C VAL A 13 -9.88 34.62 -3.23
N PRO A 14 -9.25 35.71 -3.71
CA PRO A 14 -9.96 36.81 -4.34
C PRO A 14 -10.54 36.37 -5.70
N ALA A 15 -11.81 36.69 -5.91
CA ALA A 15 -12.51 36.47 -7.18
C ALA A 15 -11.92 37.33 -8.29
N VAL A 16 -11.52 36.71 -9.39
CA VAL A 16 -11.16 37.41 -10.63
C VAL A 16 -12.44 37.54 -11.48
N PRO A 17 -12.87 38.75 -11.88
CA PRO A 17 -14.02 38.90 -12.73
C PRO A 17 -13.63 38.72 -14.21
N GLY A 18 -14.38 37.90 -14.92
CA GLY A 18 -14.47 37.91 -16.39
C GLY A 18 -13.82 36.72 -17.06
N CYS A 19 -14.60 35.67 -17.26
CA CYS A 19 -14.86 35.03 -18.55
C CYS A 19 -15.86 33.89 -18.36
N LEU A 20 -17.12 34.16 -18.69
CA LEU A 20 -18.15 33.14 -18.89
C LEU A 20 -17.88 32.44 -20.22
N SER A 21 -17.22 31.30 -20.17
CA SER A 21 -17.29 30.29 -21.19
C SER A 21 -17.86 29.04 -20.50
N LEU A 22 -19.18 28.89 -20.60
CA LEU A 22 -19.89 27.67 -20.29
C LEU A 22 -19.42 26.57 -21.24
N HIS A 23 -18.33 25.90 -20.93
CA HIS A 23 -18.09 24.57 -21.45
C HIS A 23 -19.02 23.64 -20.65
N VAL A 24 -20.17 23.34 -21.30
CA VAL A 24 -20.96 22.15 -20.93
C VAL A 24 -20.02 20.95 -21.17
N HIS A 25 -19.29 20.54 -20.17
CA HIS A 25 -18.60 19.26 -20.21
C HIS A 25 -19.69 18.20 -20.24
N ASP A 26 -19.75 17.54 -21.39
CA ASP A 26 -20.54 16.35 -21.65
C ASP A 26 -20.37 15.35 -20.48
N MET A 27 -21.41 15.24 -19.64
CA MET A 27 -21.43 14.33 -18.49
C MET A 27 -21.64 12.85 -18.89
N THR A 28 -21.42 12.50 -20.16
CA THR A 28 -21.73 11.18 -20.71
C THR A 28 -20.55 10.21 -20.81
N THR A 29 -19.35 10.58 -20.37
CA THR A 29 -18.26 9.61 -20.19
C THR A 29 -17.85 9.45 -18.74
N ALA A 30 -18.82 9.18 -17.84
CA ALA A 30 -18.47 8.59 -16.56
C ALA A 30 -17.77 7.26 -16.88
N ARG A 31 -16.44 7.20 -16.70
CA ARG A 31 -15.68 5.96 -16.82
C ARG A 31 -16.43 4.91 -16.02
N LEU A 32 -16.93 3.87 -16.68
CA LEU A 32 -17.63 2.76 -16.07
C LEU A 32 -16.61 2.02 -15.19
N ASN A 33 -16.53 2.38 -13.92
CA ASN A 33 -15.81 1.56 -12.97
C ASN A 33 -16.63 0.31 -12.63
N TYR A 34 -16.00 -0.68 -12.02
CA TYR A 34 -16.66 -1.94 -11.63
C TYR A 34 -17.96 -1.72 -10.87
N PHE A 35 -17.97 -0.83 -9.88
CA PHE A 35 -19.15 -0.55 -9.07
C PHE A 35 -20.30 0.03 -9.91
N ASN A 36 -20.00 0.93 -10.84
CA ASN A 36 -21.00 1.53 -11.72
C ASN A 36 -21.61 0.52 -12.71
N SER A 37 -20.86 -0.52 -13.08
CA SER A 37 -21.36 -1.59 -13.97
C SER A 37 -22.33 -2.56 -13.27
N LEU A 38 -22.38 -2.57 -11.94
CA LEU A 38 -23.21 -3.47 -11.17
C LEU A 38 -24.71 -3.10 -11.25
N SER A 39 -25.58 -4.11 -11.20
CA SER A 39 -27.02 -3.89 -10.97
C SER A 39 -27.26 -3.22 -9.60
N PHE A 40 -28.43 -2.58 -9.43
CA PHE A 40 -28.77 -1.93 -8.18
C PHE A 40 -28.70 -2.89 -6.97
N LYS A 41 -29.22 -4.10 -7.12
CA LYS A 41 -29.12 -5.15 -6.08
C LYS A 41 -27.66 -5.47 -5.73
N ALA A 42 -26.82 -5.67 -6.76
CA ALA A 42 -25.40 -5.98 -6.54
C ALA A 42 -24.65 -4.80 -5.89
N LYS A 43 -25.03 -3.54 -6.20
CA LYS A 43 -24.51 -2.36 -5.50
C LYS A 43 -24.85 -2.38 -4.01
N LEU A 44 -26.12 -2.66 -3.66
CA LEU A 44 -26.54 -2.77 -2.27
C LEU A 44 -25.81 -3.91 -1.54
N ASP A 45 -25.65 -5.07 -2.18
CA ASP A 45 -24.90 -6.19 -1.62
C ASP A 45 -23.43 -5.82 -1.36
N GLN A 46 -22.79 -5.06 -2.25
CA GLN A 46 -21.43 -4.57 -2.05
C GLN A 46 -21.35 -3.58 -0.88
N LEU A 47 -22.25 -2.61 -0.81
CA LEU A 47 -22.31 -1.65 0.28
C LEU A 47 -22.61 -2.32 1.62
N GLY A 48 -23.46 -3.35 1.64
CA GLY A 48 -23.75 -4.13 2.85
C GLY A 48 -22.56 -4.93 3.38
N ARG A 49 -21.54 -5.17 2.55
CA ARG A 49 -20.29 -5.81 2.97
C ARG A 49 -19.22 -4.83 3.45
N CYS A 50 -19.42 -3.54 3.20
CA CYS A 50 -18.51 -2.51 3.70
C CYS A 50 -18.60 -2.45 5.22
N ARG A 51 -17.44 -2.55 5.87
CA ARG A 51 -17.32 -2.37 7.32
C ARG A 51 -16.37 -1.21 7.57
N PHE A 52 -16.80 -0.26 8.37
CA PHE A 52 -15.93 0.78 8.89
C PHE A 52 -15.40 0.32 10.24
N MET A 53 -14.09 0.43 10.44
CA MET A 53 -13.49 0.20 11.75
C MET A 53 -13.68 1.45 12.61
N GLU A 54 -14.15 1.25 13.84
CA GLU A 54 -14.18 2.31 14.84
C GLU A 54 -12.81 2.44 15.52
N GLU A 55 -12.53 3.61 16.10
CA GLU A 55 -11.24 3.88 16.78
C GLU A 55 -10.92 2.85 17.85
N SER A 56 -11.94 2.37 18.58
CA SER A 56 -11.80 1.32 19.60
C SER A 56 -11.31 -0.03 19.04
N GLU A 57 -11.44 -0.26 17.74
CA GLU A 57 -11.04 -1.50 17.07
C GLU A 57 -9.58 -1.45 16.59
N PHE A 58 -8.93 -0.27 16.52
CA PHE A 58 -7.56 -0.14 16.01
C PHE A 58 -6.55 -0.91 16.84
N ALA A 59 -6.70 -0.95 18.15
CA ALA A 59 -5.85 -1.73 19.04
C ALA A 59 -5.93 -3.24 18.75
N ASN A 60 -7.03 -3.72 18.18
CA ASN A 60 -7.17 -5.12 17.81
C ASN A 60 -6.45 -5.45 16.49
N GLY A 61 -6.22 -4.46 15.61
CA GLY A 61 -5.51 -4.65 14.35
C GLY A 61 -4.10 -5.20 14.54
N ILE A 62 -3.37 -4.70 15.53
CA ILE A 62 -2.01 -5.15 15.85
C ILE A 62 -1.98 -6.64 16.22
N LYS A 63 -2.97 -7.12 16.96
CA LYS A 63 -3.06 -8.54 17.36
C LYS A 63 -3.13 -9.50 16.17
N HIS A 64 -3.66 -9.06 15.03
CA HIS A 64 -3.76 -9.90 13.84
C HIS A 64 -2.43 -10.07 13.10
N ILE A 65 -1.50 -9.14 13.30
CA ILE A 65 -0.14 -9.18 12.69
C ILE A 65 0.95 -9.51 13.73
N GLU A 66 0.60 -9.60 15.01
CA GLU A 66 1.52 -10.00 16.07
C GLU A 66 2.09 -11.40 15.78
N GLY A 67 3.40 -11.55 15.91
CA GLY A 67 4.11 -12.78 15.59
C GLY A 67 4.21 -13.15 14.11
N LYS A 68 3.59 -12.37 13.22
CA LYS A 68 3.69 -12.56 11.77
C LYS A 68 4.99 -12.00 11.22
N ASN A 69 5.53 -12.67 10.19
CA ASN A 69 6.67 -12.15 9.44
C ASN A 69 6.19 -11.13 8.42
N CYS A 70 6.45 -9.86 8.67
CA CYS A 70 6.14 -8.76 7.75
C CYS A 70 7.40 -8.42 6.95
N VAL A 71 7.32 -8.54 5.64
CA VAL A 71 8.43 -8.24 4.73
C VAL A 71 8.06 -7.04 3.87
N ILE A 72 8.89 -6.00 3.93
CA ILE A 72 8.71 -4.79 3.12
C ILE A 72 9.64 -4.86 1.91
N VAL A 73 9.11 -4.54 0.75
CA VAL A 73 9.84 -4.36 -0.51
C VAL A 73 9.80 -2.88 -0.87
N GLY A 74 10.99 -2.25 -0.87
CA GLY A 74 11.17 -0.81 -1.07
C GLY A 74 11.50 -0.08 0.23
N VAL A 75 12.62 0.65 0.22
CA VAL A 75 13.16 1.39 1.39
C VAL A 75 13.08 2.90 1.20
N GLY A 76 12.22 3.35 0.30
CA GLY A 76 11.93 4.77 0.13
C GLY A 76 11.30 5.39 1.37
N SER A 77 10.96 6.67 1.30
CA SER A 77 10.37 7.41 2.44
C SER A 77 9.19 6.69 3.09
N GLN A 78 8.26 6.18 2.28
CA GLN A 78 7.10 5.44 2.81
C GLN A 78 7.52 4.09 3.39
N GLY A 79 8.36 3.34 2.68
CA GLY A 79 8.82 2.02 3.13
C GLY A 79 9.52 2.09 4.47
N LEU A 80 10.46 3.02 4.63
CA LEU A 80 11.19 3.18 5.88
C LEU A 80 10.27 3.60 7.03
N ASN A 81 9.45 4.65 6.83
CA ASN A 81 8.61 5.16 7.91
C ASN A 81 7.52 4.17 8.34
N GLN A 82 6.92 3.44 7.40
CA GLN A 82 5.97 2.39 7.75
C GLN A 82 6.66 1.24 8.51
N GLY A 83 7.85 0.82 8.09
CA GLY A 83 8.64 -0.18 8.80
C GLY A 83 8.97 0.22 10.22
N LEU A 84 9.37 1.47 10.45
CA LEU A 84 9.63 2.02 11.78
C LEU A 84 8.37 1.98 12.65
N ASN A 85 7.25 2.48 12.13
CA ASN A 85 5.97 2.47 12.85
C ASN A 85 5.49 1.05 13.19
N MET A 86 5.63 0.12 12.25
CA MET A 86 5.27 -1.29 12.49
C MET A 86 6.16 -1.92 13.55
N ARG A 87 7.47 -1.68 13.51
CA ARG A 87 8.41 -2.16 14.52
C ARG A 87 8.07 -1.58 15.91
N ASP A 88 7.82 -0.28 15.99
CA ASP A 88 7.45 0.39 17.24
C ASP A 88 6.11 -0.11 17.80
N SER A 89 5.26 -0.65 16.91
CA SER A 89 4.01 -1.36 17.28
C SER A 89 4.22 -2.84 17.61
N GLY A 90 5.47 -3.32 17.67
CA GLY A 90 5.79 -4.70 18.06
C GLY A 90 5.76 -5.72 16.91
N CYS A 91 5.64 -5.28 15.66
CA CYS A 91 5.65 -6.18 14.50
C CYS A 91 7.08 -6.63 14.17
N LYS A 92 7.21 -7.88 13.71
CA LYS A 92 8.47 -8.41 13.18
C LYS A 92 8.63 -8.00 11.72
N VAL A 93 9.49 -7.01 11.47
CA VAL A 93 9.69 -6.40 10.15
C VAL A 93 11.09 -6.71 9.62
N SER A 94 11.17 -7.06 8.34
CA SER A 94 12.41 -7.18 7.57
C SER A 94 12.24 -6.58 6.18
N TYR A 95 13.35 -6.25 5.52
CA TYR A 95 13.35 -5.70 4.17
C TYR A 95 13.90 -6.69 3.17
N ALA A 96 13.12 -6.97 2.13
CA ALA A 96 13.58 -7.77 1.01
C ALA A 96 14.10 -6.86 -0.11
N LEU A 97 15.35 -7.10 -0.53
CA LEU A 97 15.99 -6.37 -1.61
C LEU A 97 16.45 -7.33 -2.71
N ARG A 98 16.73 -6.78 -3.88
CA ARG A 98 17.37 -7.55 -4.94
C ARG A 98 18.81 -7.89 -4.55
N LYS A 99 19.30 -9.07 -4.94
CA LYS A 99 20.67 -9.55 -4.60
C LYS A 99 21.74 -8.54 -4.91
N TRP A 100 21.69 -7.91 -6.09
CA TRP A 100 22.68 -6.92 -6.48
C TRP A 100 22.73 -5.71 -5.53
N ALA A 101 21.58 -5.29 -5.00
CA ALA A 101 21.49 -4.18 -4.04
C ALA A 101 22.16 -4.52 -2.71
N ILE A 102 22.03 -5.78 -2.28
CA ILE A 102 22.70 -6.29 -1.06
C ILE A 102 24.21 -6.40 -1.29
N GLU A 103 24.63 -6.98 -2.43
CA GLU A 103 26.06 -7.17 -2.78
C GLU A 103 26.80 -5.84 -2.93
N GLN A 104 26.17 -4.86 -3.54
CA GLN A 104 26.73 -3.51 -3.73
C GLN A 104 26.54 -2.62 -2.50
N LYS A 105 25.79 -3.08 -1.49
CA LYS A 105 25.43 -2.28 -0.31
C LYS A 105 24.88 -0.91 -0.71
N ASP A 106 23.88 -0.93 -1.61
CA ASP A 106 23.29 0.30 -2.13
C ASP A 106 22.62 1.15 -1.03
N GLN A 107 22.06 2.29 -1.41
CA GLN A 107 21.43 3.21 -0.47
C GLN A 107 20.27 2.57 0.31
N ASP A 108 19.50 1.69 -0.32
CA ASP A 108 18.37 1.01 0.30
C ASP A 108 18.87 0.03 1.38
N PHE A 109 19.92 -0.75 1.06
CA PHE A 109 20.57 -1.64 2.02
C PHE A 109 21.13 -0.87 3.22
N LEU A 110 21.87 0.22 2.96
CA LEU A 110 22.44 1.05 4.02
C LEU A 110 21.35 1.68 4.88
N THR A 111 20.29 2.19 4.27
CA THR A 111 19.17 2.81 4.99
C THR A 111 18.47 1.81 5.91
N ALA A 112 18.17 0.61 5.44
CA ALA A 112 17.51 -0.41 6.25
C ALA A 112 18.41 -0.89 7.40
N THR A 113 19.69 -1.19 7.13
CA THR A 113 20.63 -1.69 8.13
C THR A 113 21.01 -0.65 9.18
N THR A 114 21.18 0.62 8.79
CA THR A 114 21.42 1.72 9.74
C THR A 114 20.26 1.91 10.71
N ASN A 115 19.04 1.61 10.29
CA ASN A 115 17.85 1.62 11.14
C ASN A 115 17.60 0.29 11.86
N SER A 116 18.60 -0.60 11.92
CA SER A 116 18.58 -1.88 12.63
C SER A 116 17.53 -2.87 12.14
N PHE A 117 17.19 -2.83 10.86
CA PHE A 117 16.34 -3.83 10.24
C PHE A 117 17.15 -4.99 9.66
N SER A 118 16.58 -6.20 9.72
CA SER A 118 17.09 -7.34 8.97
C SER A 118 16.85 -7.16 7.49
N VAL A 119 17.85 -7.42 6.68
CA VAL A 119 17.78 -7.34 5.22
C VAL A 119 18.16 -8.70 4.63
N GLY A 120 17.43 -9.13 3.62
CA GLY A 120 17.73 -10.34 2.86
C GLY A 120 17.22 -10.23 1.42
N SER A 121 17.54 -11.22 0.60
CA SER A 121 17.06 -11.26 -0.78
C SER A 121 15.56 -11.63 -0.86
N TYR A 122 14.97 -11.42 -2.03
CA TYR A 122 13.57 -11.84 -2.27
C TYR A 122 13.42 -13.34 -2.03
N GLU A 123 14.37 -14.14 -2.51
CA GLU A 123 14.31 -15.60 -2.40
C GLU A 123 14.48 -16.10 -0.96
N GLU A 124 15.15 -15.33 -0.11
CA GLU A 124 15.34 -15.69 1.30
C GLU A 124 14.14 -15.31 2.17
N LEU A 125 13.59 -14.11 1.99
CA LEU A 125 12.60 -13.56 2.91
C LEU A 125 11.15 -13.78 2.46
N ILE A 126 10.85 -13.64 1.17
CA ILE A 126 9.47 -13.70 0.67
C ILE A 126 8.80 -15.07 0.94
N PRO A 127 9.48 -16.24 0.78
CA PRO A 127 8.85 -17.52 1.09
C PRO A 127 8.42 -17.69 2.55
N THR A 128 9.01 -16.92 3.46
CA THR A 128 8.69 -17.00 4.90
C THR A 128 7.67 -15.93 5.34
N ALA A 129 7.38 -14.95 4.49
CA ALA A 129 6.52 -13.83 4.80
C ALA A 129 5.05 -14.26 4.97
N ASP A 130 4.41 -13.77 6.02
CA ASP A 130 2.96 -13.81 6.18
C ASP A 130 2.29 -12.61 5.51
N LEU A 131 2.97 -11.47 5.53
CA LEU A 131 2.55 -10.23 4.90
C LEU A 131 3.73 -9.64 4.12
N VAL A 132 3.51 -9.37 2.85
CA VAL A 132 4.44 -8.66 1.98
C VAL A 132 3.87 -7.28 1.68
N LEU A 133 4.60 -6.21 1.99
CA LEU A 133 4.21 -4.83 1.68
C LEU A 133 5.05 -4.32 0.50
N ASN A 134 4.40 -4.09 -0.63
CA ASN A 134 5.05 -3.47 -1.78
C ASN A 134 4.95 -1.94 -1.66
N LEU A 135 6.05 -1.32 -1.21
CA LEU A 135 6.19 0.12 -1.00
C LEU A 135 7.22 0.73 -1.96
N THR A 136 7.41 0.10 -3.10
CA THR A 136 8.22 0.64 -4.21
C THR A 136 7.45 1.74 -4.95
N PRO A 137 8.11 2.60 -5.74
CA PRO A 137 7.42 3.56 -6.59
C PRO A 137 6.48 2.86 -7.60
N ASP A 138 5.30 3.45 -7.84
CA ASP A 138 4.19 2.87 -8.63
C ASP A 138 4.63 2.32 -9.99
N LYS A 139 5.52 3.04 -10.67
CA LYS A 139 6.07 2.63 -11.98
C LYS A 139 6.84 1.30 -11.96
N TYR A 140 7.24 0.81 -10.80
CA TYR A 140 7.95 -0.45 -10.64
C TYR A 140 7.08 -1.57 -10.06
N HIS A 141 5.84 -1.28 -9.66
CA HIS A 141 4.97 -2.25 -8.99
C HIS A 141 4.80 -3.53 -9.79
N SER A 142 4.48 -3.45 -11.07
CA SER A 142 4.27 -4.65 -11.90
C SER A 142 5.53 -5.51 -12.02
N ALA A 143 6.69 -4.89 -12.20
CA ALA A 143 7.96 -5.62 -12.27
C ALA A 143 8.28 -6.30 -10.92
N VAL A 144 8.15 -5.55 -9.82
CA VAL A 144 8.43 -6.07 -8.47
C VAL A 144 7.47 -7.19 -8.11
N VAL A 145 6.17 -7.02 -8.34
CA VAL A 145 5.18 -8.03 -8.01
C VAL A 145 5.34 -9.29 -8.86
N SER A 146 5.74 -9.16 -10.12
CA SER A 146 6.06 -10.30 -10.98
C SER A 146 7.25 -11.12 -10.46
N GLU A 147 8.22 -10.49 -9.79
CA GLU A 147 9.35 -11.18 -9.15
C GLU A 147 8.97 -11.76 -7.78
N VAL A 148 8.18 -11.06 -6.99
CA VAL A 148 7.88 -11.36 -5.58
C VAL A 148 6.74 -12.36 -5.44
N MET A 149 5.64 -12.18 -6.18
CA MET A 149 4.43 -12.98 -6.03
C MET A 149 4.63 -14.49 -6.23
N PRO A 150 5.46 -14.96 -7.20
CA PRO A 150 5.74 -16.39 -7.33
C PRO A 150 6.43 -17.00 -6.11
N LEU A 151 7.19 -16.23 -5.37
CA LEU A 151 7.93 -16.67 -4.18
C LEU A 151 7.07 -16.72 -2.91
N MET A 152 5.92 -16.04 -2.91
CA MET A 152 5.05 -15.98 -1.73
C MET A 152 4.47 -17.34 -1.39
N LYS A 153 4.44 -17.66 -0.10
CA LYS A 153 3.77 -18.87 0.38
C LYS A 153 2.25 -18.77 0.22
N LYS A 154 1.59 -19.91 0.11
CA LYS A 154 0.13 -19.99 0.09
C LYS A 154 -0.47 -19.38 1.36
N GLY A 155 -1.53 -18.60 1.21
CA GLY A 155 -2.23 -17.93 2.31
C GLY A 155 -1.54 -16.68 2.83
N ALA A 156 -0.42 -16.26 2.23
CA ALA A 156 0.20 -14.97 2.55
C ALA A 156 -0.64 -13.81 2.02
N ALA A 157 -0.44 -12.62 2.60
CA ALA A 157 -1.07 -11.39 2.14
C ALA A 157 -0.06 -10.51 1.40
N LEU A 158 -0.51 -9.88 0.31
CA LEU A 158 0.21 -8.86 -0.45
C LEU A 158 -0.47 -7.51 -0.28
N SER A 159 0.22 -6.55 0.29
CA SER A 159 -0.29 -5.19 0.48
C SER A 159 0.29 -4.25 -0.57
N TYR A 160 -0.59 -3.46 -1.17
CA TYR A 160 -0.25 -2.41 -2.12
C TYR A 160 -0.50 -1.04 -1.53
N SER A 161 0.39 -0.09 -1.81
CA SER A 161 0.12 1.33 -1.56
C SER A 161 -0.79 1.93 -2.61
N HIS A 162 -0.79 1.38 -3.82
CA HIS A 162 -1.55 1.88 -4.96
C HIS A 162 -1.94 0.74 -5.90
N GLY A 163 -3.23 0.64 -6.22
CA GLY A 163 -3.79 -0.45 -7.03
C GLY A 163 -3.67 -0.28 -8.55
N PHE A 164 -2.89 0.69 -9.05
CA PHE A 164 -2.80 1.02 -10.49
C PHE A 164 -2.45 -0.19 -11.35
N ASN A 165 -1.46 -0.98 -10.95
CA ASN A 165 -1.02 -2.14 -11.72
C ASN A 165 -2.07 -3.26 -11.80
N ILE A 166 -2.96 -3.36 -10.82
CA ILE A 166 -4.08 -4.33 -10.86
C ILE A 166 -5.19 -3.81 -11.78
N VAL A 167 -5.56 -2.54 -11.63
CA VAL A 167 -6.74 -1.97 -12.29
C VAL A 167 -6.44 -1.58 -13.74
N GLU A 168 -5.34 -0.89 -13.98
CA GLU A 168 -5.01 -0.32 -15.30
C GLU A 168 -4.08 -1.23 -16.11
N GLU A 169 -3.10 -1.88 -15.48
CA GLU A 169 -2.18 -2.78 -16.17
C GLU A 169 -2.66 -4.23 -16.21
N GLY A 170 -3.76 -4.53 -15.52
CA GLY A 170 -4.42 -5.84 -15.56
C GLY A 170 -3.61 -6.96 -14.93
N MET A 171 -2.75 -6.68 -13.96
CA MET A 171 -1.97 -7.69 -13.26
C MET A 171 -2.87 -8.69 -12.56
N ARG A 172 -2.67 -9.97 -12.88
CA ARG A 172 -3.40 -11.06 -12.23
C ARG A 172 -2.70 -11.48 -10.95
N ILE A 173 -3.45 -11.47 -9.88
CA ILE A 173 -2.99 -11.95 -8.58
C ILE A 173 -3.29 -13.45 -8.44
N ARG A 174 -2.41 -14.20 -7.80
CA ARG A 174 -2.64 -15.61 -7.49
C ARG A 174 -3.86 -15.77 -6.58
N GLU A 175 -4.69 -16.77 -6.83
CA GLU A 175 -5.92 -17.02 -6.06
C GLU A 175 -5.66 -17.52 -4.63
N ASP A 176 -4.46 -18.01 -4.36
CA ASP A 176 -4.07 -18.59 -3.07
C ASP A 176 -3.38 -17.59 -2.13
N ILE A 177 -3.35 -16.29 -2.49
CA ILE A 177 -2.90 -15.19 -1.64
C ILE A 177 -4.01 -14.14 -1.47
N THR A 178 -3.94 -13.35 -0.41
CA THR A 178 -4.86 -12.22 -0.16
C THR A 178 -4.21 -10.90 -0.60
N VAL A 179 -5.00 -9.97 -1.17
CA VAL A 179 -4.56 -8.61 -1.53
C VAL A 179 -5.42 -7.59 -0.80
#